data_b2e656e4ee12de065eb33cff5d8edcc5
#
_entry.id   b2e656e4ee12de065eb33cff5d8edcc5
#
_cell.length_a   1.000
_cell.length_b   1.000
_cell.length_c   1.000
_cell.angle_alpha   90.00
_cell.angle_beta   90.00
_cell.angle_gamma   90.00
#
_symmetry.space_group_name_H-M   'P 1'
#
loop_
_entity.id
_entity.type
_entity.pdbx_description
1 polymer ?
#
loop_
_entity_poly.entity_id
_entity_poly.type
_entity_poly.pdbx_seq_one_letter_code
_entity_poly.pdbx_strand_id
1 'polypeptide(L)'
;HEQGTVAMIGVFIDTFVVLTMTALVVISTLYAGNGPLAHGAVDGISKTNMAQLAFSSVFGDTLGNAFVAICLLFFAFSTIVGWNLFGRINVNYLFGKKANLAYSIIAIIFIFLGSCLSNDLVWELTDMFNNLMVIPNVIALFALTKMVVGSAESKLAQ
;
A
#
# COMPACT_ATOMS: atom_id res chain seq x y z
N HIS A 1 3.02 10.16 -20.82
CA HIS A 1 4.36 9.55 -20.85
C HIS A 1 5.17 9.89 -19.61
N GLU A 2 5.30 11.16 -19.26
CA GLU A 2 6.03 11.62 -18.06
C GLU A 2 5.45 11.03 -16.78
N GLN A 3 4.13 11.03 -16.62
CA GLN A 3 3.47 10.44 -15.47
C GLN A 3 3.73 8.92 -15.35
N GLY A 4 3.77 8.21 -16.48
CA GLY A 4 4.12 6.78 -16.50
C GLY A 4 5.56 6.53 -16.04
N THR A 5 6.51 7.35 -16.49
CA THR A 5 7.91 7.25 -16.08
C THR A 5 8.09 7.55 -14.59
N VAL A 6 7.43 8.60 -14.08
CA VAL A 6 7.46 8.94 -12.65
C VAL A 6 6.85 7.80 -11.81
N ALA A 7 5.74 7.22 -12.27
CA ALA A 7 5.12 6.08 -11.59
C ALA A 7 6.04 4.85 -11.56
N MET A 8 6.72 4.54 -12.66
CA MET A 8 7.69 3.43 -12.71
C MET A 8 8.85 3.63 -11.73
N ILE A 9 9.42 4.83 -11.68
CA ILE A 9 10.49 5.18 -10.74
C ILE A 9 9.98 5.08 -9.30
N GLY A 10 8.77 5.61 -9.04
CA GLY A 10 8.14 5.54 -7.72
C GLY A 10 7.94 4.10 -7.24
N VAL A 11 7.39 3.23 -8.08
CA VAL A 11 7.20 1.80 -7.77
C VAL A 11 8.53 1.10 -7.56
N PHE A 12 9.55 1.41 -8.37
CA PHE A 12 10.89 0.84 -8.18
C PHE A 12 11.48 1.22 -6.83
N ILE A 13 11.44 2.50 -6.46
CA ILE A 13 11.94 2.98 -5.16
C ILE A 13 11.17 2.32 -4.03
N ASP A 14 9.85 2.30 -4.10
CA ASP A 14 9.00 1.69 -3.06
C ASP A 14 9.29 0.20 -2.90
N THR A 15 9.33 -0.54 -3.99
CA THR A 15 9.48 -2.00 -3.96
C THR A 15 10.91 -2.44 -3.64
N PHE A 16 11.92 -1.84 -4.24
CA PHE A 16 13.29 -2.30 -4.04
C PHE A 16 14.01 -1.59 -2.91
N VAL A 17 13.81 -0.29 -2.72
CA VAL A 17 14.52 0.46 -1.67
C VAL A 17 13.76 0.37 -0.35
N VAL A 18 12.50 0.82 -0.32
CA VAL A 18 11.75 0.94 0.94
C VAL A 18 11.45 -0.42 1.55
N LEU A 19 10.99 -1.40 0.77
CA LEU A 19 10.73 -2.76 1.28
C LEU A 19 12.00 -3.45 1.75
N THR A 20 13.12 -3.30 1.01
CA THR A 20 14.40 -3.88 1.43
C THR A 20 14.89 -3.26 2.73
N MET A 21 14.80 -1.94 2.88
CA MET A 21 15.16 -1.26 4.13
C MET A 21 14.28 -1.72 5.30
N THR A 22 12.98 -1.83 5.09
CA THR A 22 12.06 -2.34 6.11
C THR A 22 12.40 -3.79 6.51
N ALA A 23 12.67 -4.65 5.54
CA ALA A 23 13.08 -6.02 5.81
C ALA A 23 14.41 -6.08 6.57
N LEU A 24 15.40 -5.27 6.21
CA LEU A 24 16.67 -5.19 6.92
C LEU A 24 16.49 -4.71 8.36
N VAL A 25 15.66 -3.71 8.60
CA VAL A 25 15.35 -3.24 9.97
C VAL A 25 14.73 -4.37 10.79
N VAL A 26 13.72 -5.06 10.26
CA VAL A 26 13.07 -6.19 10.96
C VAL A 26 14.05 -7.32 11.22
N ILE A 27 14.83 -7.73 10.23
CA ILE A 27 15.81 -8.82 10.37
C ILE A 27 16.90 -8.45 11.38
N SER A 28 17.47 -7.24 11.30
CA SER A 28 18.55 -6.82 12.17
C SER A 28 18.13 -6.59 13.63
N THR A 29 16.87 -6.26 13.87
CA THR A 29 16.36 -5.98 15.23
C THR A 29 15.65 -7.16 15.87
N LEU A 30 14.86 -7.92 15.10
CA LEU A 30 14.03 -9.00 15.65
C LEU A 30 14.64 -10.40 15.46
N TYR A 31 15.48 -10.61 14.44
CA TYR A 31 16.14 -11.89 14.17
C TYR A 31 17.60 -11.94 14.58
N ALA A 32 18.35 -10.84 14.44
CA ALA A 32 19.76 -10.82 14.74
C ALA A 32 20.03 -10.86 16.25
N GLY A 33 21.05 -11.59 16.65
CA GLY A 33 21.45 -11.74 18.06
C GLY A 33 20.41 -12.48 18.89
N ASN A 34 19.96 -11.86 19.97
CA ASN A 34 18.96 -12.42 20.89
C ASN A 34 17.55 -11.84 20.65
N GLY A 35 17.25 -11.41 19.41
CA GLY A 35 15.94 -10.90 19.07
C GLY A 35 14.81 -11.94 19.31
N PRO A 36 13.58 -11.50 19.55
CA PRO A 36 12.47 -12.37 19.91
C PRO A 36 12.18 -13.45 18.84
N LEU A 37 12.43 -13.17 17.57
CA LEU A 37 12.23 -14.12 16.48
C LEU A 37 13.41 -15.09 16.29
N ALA A 38 14.60 -14.79 16.83
CA ALA A 38 15.77 -15.67 16.75
C ALA A 38 15.55 -17.00 17.50
N HIS A 39 14.72 -16.99 18.52
CA HIS A 39 14.41 -18.16 19.36
C HIS A 39 13.04 -18.80 19.05
N GLY A 40 12.41 -18.41 17.93
CA GLY A 40 11.11 -18.93 17.53
C GLY A 40 9.94 -18.45 18.41
N ALA A 41 10.15 -17.44 19.24
CA ALA A 41 9.09 -16.83 20.03
C ALA A 41 8.22 -15.93 19.15
N VAL A 42 7.17 -16.51 18.62
CA VAL A 42 6.18 -15.80 17.76
C VAL A 42 4.99 -15.26 18.55
N ASP A 43 4.91 -15.55 19.86
CA ASP A 43 3.80 -15.08 20.70
C ASP A 43 3.79 -13.56 20.79
N GLY A 44 2.66 -12.96 20.38
CA GLY A 44 2.48 -11.50 20.38
C GLY A 44 3.10 -10.77 19.19
N ILE A 45 3.75 -11.46 18.24
CA ILE A 45 4.30 -10.85 17.01
C ILE A 45 3.36 -11.17 15.85
N SER A 46 2.85 -10.11 15.23
CA SER A 46 1.98 -10.18 14.07
C SER A 46 2.54 -9.34 12.92
N LYS A 47 2.03 -9.54 11.72
CA LYS A 47 2.38 -8.73 10.54
C LYS A 47 2.20 -7.22 10.79
N THR A 48 1.25 -6.85 11.64
CA THR A 48 0.87 -5.47 11.92
C THR A 48 1.76 -4.78 12.93
N ASN A 49 2.43 -5.50 13.84
CA ASN A 49 3.23 -4.90 14.90
C ASN A 49 4.75 -5.11 14.76
N MET A 50 5.20 -5.85 13.73
CA MET A 50 6.64 -6.12 13.53
C MET A 50 7.49 -4.85 13.46
N ALA A 51 7.06 -3.86 12.65
CA ALA A 51 7.78 -2.60 12.54
C ALA A 51 7.82 -1.85 13.88
N GLN A 52 6.70 -1.85 14.59
CA GLN A 52 6.60 -1.21 15.90
C GLN A 52 7.55 -1.83 16.91
N LEU A 53 7.59 -3.16 16.99
CA LEU A 53 8.52 -3.89 17.85
C LEU A 53 9.99 -3.65 17.46
N ALA A 54 10.29 -3.60 16.16
CA ALA A 54 11.62 -3.33 15.66
C ALA A 54 12.11 -1.93 16.09
N PHE A 55 11.28 -0.91 15.94
CA PHE A 55 11.63 0.45 16.39
C PHE A 55 11.66 0.59 17.92
N SER A 56 10.76 -0.08 18.63
CA SER A 56 10.77 -0.07 20.10
C SER A 56 12.01 -0.73 20.70
N SER A 57 12.54 -1.75 20.05
CA SER A 57 13.77 -2.42 20.49
C SER A 57 15.01 -1.50 20.43
N VAL A 58 15.01 -0.48 19.55
CA VAL A 58 16.13 0.45 19.36
C VAL A 58 15.93 1.75 20.14
N PHE A 59 14.73 2.33 20.09
CA PHE A 59 14.43 3.66 20.67
C PHE A 59 13.73 3.58 22.03
N GLY A 60 13.43 2.37 22.50
CA GLY A 60 12.60 2.15 23.70
C GLY A 60 11.11 2.23 23.37
N ASP A 61 10.29 1.63 24.24
CA ASP A 61 8.86 1.42 23.98
C ASP A 61 8.08 2.73 23.72
N THR A 62 8.34 3.77 24.50
CA THR A 62 7.58 5.02 24.38
C THR A 62 7.91 5.76 23.09
N LEU A 63 9.20 5.94 22.79
CA LEU A 63 9.62 6.70 21.60
C LEU A 63 9.42 5.91 20.32
N GLY A 64 9.73 4.61 20.32
CA GLY A 64 9.54 3.74 19.17
C GLY A 64 8.08 3.64 18.77
N ASN A 65 7.19 3.41 19.73
CA ASN A 65 5.75 3.34 19.48
C ASN A 65 5.18 4.68 18.98
N ALA A 66 5.58 5.80 19.61
CA ALA A 66 5.13 7.12 19.17
C ALA A 66 5.60 7.45 17.74
N PHE A 67 6.86 7.17 17.44
CA PHE A 67 7.42 7.39 16.10
C PHE A 67 6.65 6.60 15.03
N VAL A 68 6.47 5.29 15.23
CA VAL A 68 5.75 4.45 14.27
C VAL A 68 4.28 4.87 14.15
N ALA A 69 3.62 5.23 15.24
CA ALA A 69 2.25 5.72 15.23
C ALA A 69 2.09 6.99 14.39
N ILE A 70 3.00 7.96 14.53
CA ILE A 70 3.01 9.19 13.73
C ILE A 70 3.26 8.88 12.25
N CYS A 71 4.23 8.03 11.94
CA CYS A 71 4.51 7.61 10.57
C CYS A 71 3.29 6.91 9.93
N LEU A 72 2.65 6.00 10.66
CA LEU A 72 1.44 5.31 10.19
C LEU A 72 0.27 6.26 10.00
N LEU A 73 0.11 7.28 10.84
CA LEU A 73 -0.92 8.29 10.68
C LEU A 73 -0.76 9.04 9.33
N PHE A 74 0.44 9.53 9.03
CA PHE A 74 0.71 10.21 7.77
C PHE A 74 0.58 9.28 6.57
N PHE A 75 1.07 8.06 6.70
CA PHE A 75 0.96 7.05 5.65
C PHE A 75 -0.51 6.70 5.35
N ALA A 76 -1.31 6.44 6.38
CA ALA A 76 -2.72 6.14 6.22
C ALA A 76 -3.49 7.33 5.60
N PHE A 77 -3.22 8.54 6.07
CA PHE A 77 -3.85 9.75 5.53
C PHE A 77 -3.53 9.94 4.05
N SER A 78 -2.25 9.87 3.67
CA SER A 78 -1.84 10.02 2.27
C SER A 78 -2.41 8.93 1.37
N THR A 79 -2.46 7.70 1.87
CA THR A 79 -3.03 6.56 1.16
C THR A 79 -4.54 6.74 0.92
N ILE A 80 -5.30 7.12 1.94
CA ILE A 80 -6.74 7.37 1.81
C ILE A 80 -7.00 8.48 0.78
N VAL A 81 -6.24 9.57 0.82
CA VAL A 81 -6.38 10.68 -0.14
C VAL A 81 -6.06 10.23 -1.57
N GLY A 82 -4.96 9.50 -1.76
CA GLY A 82 -4.53 9.00 -3.06
C GLY A 82 -5.53 8.00 -3.66
N TRP A 83 -5.94 7.01 -2.91
CA TRP A 83 -6.90 6.01 -3.37
C TRP A 83 -8.28 6.60 -3.63
N ASN A 84 -8.72 7.55 -2.80
CA ASN A 84 -9.99 8.25 -3.04
C ASN A 84 -9.95 9.03 -4.37
N LEU A 85 -8.82 9.68 -4.69
CA LEU A 85 -8.67 10.38 -5.96
C LEU A 85 -8.82 9.40 -7.14
N PHE A 86 -8.13 8.27 -7.13
CA PHE A 86 -8.26 7.26 -8.19
C PHE A 86 -9.69 6.72 -8.30
N GLY A 87 -10.33 6.42 -7.17
CA GLY A 87 -11.72 5.97 -7.15
C GLY A 87 -12.67 7.01 -7.76
N ARG A 88 -12.53 8.28 -7.39
CA ARG A 88 -13.35 9.38 -7.93
C ARG A 88 -13.16 9.58 -9.43
N ILE A 89 -11.94 9.46 -9.94
CA ILE A 89 -11.66 9.54 -11.38
C ILE A 89 -12.40 8.44 -12.13
N ASN A 90 -12.31 7.20 -11.65
CA ASN A 90 -12.99 6.05 -12.26
C ASN A 90 -14.51 6.16 -12.19
N VAL A 91 -15.07 6.53 -11.03
CA VAL A 91 -16.51 6.73 -10.88
C VAL A 91 -17.03 7.86 -11.76
N ASN A 92 -16.29 8.95 -11.85
CA ASN A 92 -16.64 10.07 -12.74
C ASN A 92 -16.61 9.66 -14.21
N TYR A 93 -15.67 8.80 -14.62
CA TYR A 93 -15.59 8.29 -15.98
C TYR A 93 -16.78 7.37 -16.32
N LEU A 94 -17.18 6.49 -15.41
CA LEU A 94 -18.21 5.49 -15.63
C LEU A 94 -19.64 6.05 -15.46
N PHE A 95 -19.87 6.89 -14.45
CA PHE A 95 -21.20 7.31 -13.99
C PHE A 95 -21.41 8.83 -14.01
N GLY A 96 -20.35 9.59 -14.36
CA GLY A 96 -20.40 11.04 -14.41
C GLY A 96 -20.22 11.71 -13.02
N LYS A 97 -20.11 13.05 -13.06
CA LYS A 97 -19.77 13.89 -11.87
C LYS A 97 -20.74 13.75 -10.70
N LYS A 98 -22.03 13.46 -10.97
CA LYS A 98 -23.06 13.33 -9.92
C LYS A 98 -22.84 12.12 -9.01
N ALA A 99 -22.20 11.06 -9.52
CA ALA A 99 -21.93 9.86 -8.75
C ALA A 99 -20.78 10.01 -7.72
N ASN A 100 -19.96 11.06 -7.86
CA ASN A 100 -18.83 11.29 -6.95
C ASN A 100 -19.26 11.49 -5.50
N LEU A 101 -20.42 12.12 -5.26
CA LEU A 101 -20.94 12.31 -3.90
C LEU A 101 -21.33 10.96 -3.27
N ALA A 102 -22.08 10.14 -4.01
CA ALA A 102 -22.47 8.80 -3.55
C ALA A 102 -21.25 7.93 -3.27
N TYR A 103 -20.25 7.93 -4.18
CA TYR A 103 -18.99 7.23 -3.97
C TYR A 103 -18.27 7.70 -2.70
N SER A 104 -18.17 9.02 -2.46
CA SER A 104 -17.49 9.55 -1.28
C SER A 104 -18.19 9.15 0.02
N ILE A 105 -19.52 9.15 0.05
CA ILE A 105 -20.30 8.68 1.22
C ILE A 105 -20.03 7.20 1.47
N ILE A 106 -20.09 6.37 0.44
CA ILE A 106 -19.82 4.94 0.53
C ILE A 106 -18.38 4.69 1.02
N ALA A 107 -17.39 5.42 0.47
CA ALA A 107 -16.00 5.31 0.90
C ALA A 107 -15.81 5.63 2.39
N ILE A 108 -16.43 6.71 2.88
CA ILE A 108 -16.39 7.07 4.31
C ILE A 108 -16.99 5.96 5.18
N ILE A 109 -18.14 5.42 4.77
CA ILE A 109 -18.79 4.31 5.49
C ILE A 109 -17.86 3.08 5.56
N PHE A 110 -17.24 2.70 4.44
CA PHE A 110 -16.32 1.56 4.41
C PHE A 110 -15.05 1.79 5.22
N ILE A 111 -14.49 3.00 5.23
CA ILE A 111 -13.35 3.35 6.09
C ILE A 111 -13.73 3.21 7.56
N PHE A 112 -14.90 3.71 7.94
CA PHE A 112 -15.40 3.59 9.32
C PHE A 112 -15.65 2.13 9.72
N LEU A 113 -16.33 1.37 8.88
CA LEU A 113 -16.57 -0.07 9.13
C LEU A 113 -15.25 -0.84 9.20
N GLY A 114 -14.30 -0.56 8.30
CA GLY A 114 -12.98 -1.19 8.30
C GLY A 114 -12.19 -0.94 9.60
N SER A 115 -12.35 0.24 10.21
CA SER A 115 -11.72 0.54 11.50
C SER A 115 -12.31 -0.23 12.69
N CYS A 116 -13.51 -0.80 12.53
CA CYS A 116 -14.20 -1.59 13.56
C CYS A 116 -13.95 -3.10 13.42
N LEU A 117 -13.36 -3.55 12.29
CA LEU A 117 -13.09 -4.96 12.04
C LEU A 117 -11.77 -5.40 12.70
N SER A 118 -11.61 -6.71 12.90
CA SER A 118 -10.34 -7.27 13.33
C SER A 118 -9.26 -7.12 12.25
N ASN A 119 -8.01 -6.94 12.66
CA ASN A 119 -6.89 -6.81 11.73
C ASN A 119 -6.80 -7.98 10.75
N ASP A 120 -6.98 -9.20 11.21
CA ASP A 120 -6.89 -10.40 10.37
C ASP A 120 -7.96 -10.40 9.27
N LEU A 121 -9.20 -10.07 9.62
CA LEU A 121 -10.29 -9.97 8.65
C LEU A 121 -10.05 -8.87 7.62
N VAL A 122 -9.52 -7.72 8.03
CA VAL A 122 -9.17 -6.62 7.10
C VAL A 122 -8.09 -7.07 6.13
N TRP A 123 -7.05 -7.78 6.61
CA TRP A 123 -6.00 -8.32 5.75
C TRP A 123 -6.54 -9.34 4.74
N GLU A 124 -7.35 -10.30 5.18
CA GLU A 124 -7.94 -11.31 4.30
C GLU A 124 -8.83 -10.69 3.22
N LEU A 125 -9.68 -9.71 3.60
CA LEU A 125 -10.52 -9.00 2.64
C LEU A 125 -9.67 -8.20 1.64
N THR A 126 -8.61 -7.53 2.11
CA THR A 126 -7.70 -6.77 1.26
C THR A 126 -7.01 -7.68 0.25
N ASP A 127 -6.48 -8.82 0.69
CA ASP A 127 -5.82 -9.81 -0.18
C ASP A 127 -6.81 -10.38 -1.20
N MET A 128 -8.04 -10.67 -0.79
CA MET A 128 -9.09 -11.15 -1.70
C MET A 128 -9.39 -10.13 -2.80
N PHE A 129 -9.63 -8.86 -2.45
CA PHE A 129 -9.93 -7.82 -3.43
C PHE A 129 -8.74 -7.49 -4.32
N ASN A 130 -7.51 -7.49 -3.78
CA ASN A 130 -6.31 -7.32 -4.58
C ASN A 130 -6.15 -8.43 -5.63
N ASN A 131 -6.37 -9.68 -5.24
CA ASN A 131 -6.33 -10.80 -6.17
C ASN A 131 -7.41 -10.70 -7.26
N LEU A 132 -8.62 -10.27 -6.89
CA LEU A 132 -9.69 -10.03 -7.88
C LEU A 132 -9.35 -8.91 -8.87
N MET A 133 -8.62 -7.88 -8.45
CA MET A 133 -8.18 -6.79 -9.32
C MET A 133 -7.14 -7.23 -10.36
N VAL A 134 -6.39 -8.31 -10.11
CA VAL A 134 -5.39 -8.82 -11.06
C VAL A 134 -6.04 -9.22 -12.39
N ILE A 135 -7.22 -9.86 -12.34
CA ILE A 135 -7.90 -10.37 -13.53
C ILE A 135 -8.22 -9.26 -14.55
N PRO A 136 -8.99 -8.20 -14.20
CA PRO A 136 -9.27 -7.12 -15.13
C PRO A 136 -8.02 -6.34 -15.54
N ASN A 137 -7.03 -6.19 -14.65
CA ASN A 137 -5.77 -5.53 -14.98
C ASN A 137 -4.98 -6.28 -16.06
N VAL A 138 -4.86 -7.59 -15.94
CA VAL A 138 -4.17 -8.42 -16.94
C VAL A 138 -4.87 -8.33 -18.29
N ILE A 139 -6.20 -8.41 -18.33
CA ILE A 139 -6.98 -8.26 -19.56
C ILE A 139 -6.75 -6.88 -20.19
N ALA A 140 -6.80 -5.83 -19.40
CA ALA A 140 -6.57 -4.46 -19.86
C ALA A 140 -5.15 -4.26 -20.40
N LEU A 141 -4.14 -4.81 -19.75
CA LEU A 141 -2.75 -4.75 -20.21
C LEU A 141 -2.57 -5.41 -21.57
N PHE A 142 -3.13 -6.60 -21.78
CA PHE A 142 -3.08 -7.28 -23.08
C PHE A 142 -3.83 -6.49 -24.16
N ALA A 143 -5.01 -5.97 -23.85
CA ALA A 143 -5.82 -5.21 -24.81
C ALA A 143 -5.13 -3.90 -25.23
N LEU A 144 -4.46 -3.22 -24.31
CA LEU A 144 -3.85 -1.91 -24.53
C LEU A 144 -2.38 -1.98 -25.00
N THR A 145 -1.76 -3.16 -25.03
CA THR A 145 -0.34 -3.32 -25.38
C THR A 145 0.03 -2.64 -26.70
N LYS A 146 -0.77 -2.83 -27.77
CA LYS A 146 -0.51 -2.21 -29.07
C LYS A 146 -0.55 -0.69 -29.03
N MET A 147 -1.46 -0.12 -28.22
CA MET A 147 -1.59 1.34 -28.06
C MET A 147 -0.38 1.93 -27.33
N VAL A 148 0.08 1.25 -26.29
CA VAL A 148 1.25 1.67 -25.49
C VAL A 148 2.53 1.61 -26.33
N VAL A 149 2.77 0.53 -27.05
CA VAL A 149 3.94 0.36 -27.93
C VAL A 149 3.92 1.43 -29.03
N GLY A 150 2.81 1.62 -29.72
CA GLY A 150 2.71 2.63 -30.77
C GLY A 150 2.91 4.07 -30.27
N SER A 151 2.49 4.36 -29.03
CA SER A 151 2.75 5.67 -28.40
C SER A 151 4.23 5.86 -28.02
N ALA A 152 4.93 4.80 -27.65
CA ALA A 152 6.35 4.84 -27.37
C ALA A 152 7.19 5.03 -28.64
N GLU A 153 6.88 4.30 -29.70
CA GLU A 153 7.57 4.39 -31.00
C GLU A 153 7.41 5.76 -31.66
N SER A 154 6.24 6.39 -31.57
CA SER A 154 6.01 7.71 -32.14
C SER A 154 6.85 8.82 -31.48
N LYS A 155 7.30 8.64 -30.24
CA LYS A 155 8.20 9.58 -29.54
C LYS A 155 9.67 9.33 -29.83
N LEU A 156 10.07 8.11 -30.14
CA LEU A 156 11.45 7.78 -30.53
C LEU A 156 11.77 8.27 -31.95
N ALA A 157 10.72 8.57 -32.75
CA ALA A 157 10.83 9.07 -34.12
C ALA A 157 10.83 10.63 -34.21
N GLN A 158 10.67 11.34 -33.12
CA GLN A 158 10.78 12.79 -32.99
C GLN A 158 12.08 13.22 -32.32
#